data_c7d6b0415a37a56ac76ecc93d3aefb9a
#
_entry.id   c7d6b0415a37a56ac76ecc93d3aefb9a
#
_cell.length_a   1.000
_cell.length_b   1.000
_cell.length_c   1.000
_cell.angle_alpha   90.00
_cell.angle_beta   90.00
_cell.angle_gamma   90.00
#
_symmetry.space_group_name_H-M   'P 1'
#
loop_
_entity.id
_entity.type
_entity.pdbx_description
1 polymer ?
#
loop_
_entity_poly.entity_id
_entity_poly.type
_entity_poly.pdbx_seq_one_letter_code
_entity_poly.pdbx_strand_id
1 'polypeptide(L)'
;MRKTLIESLTHGPLTEPAPKPDEAAVAELAQSVNRAAHARLGRSLSIRHVDAGSCNGCELEIHALSNAFYDLERFGLRFVASPRHADVLTVTGPVTKNMREALERTYAATPEPKWVVAIGDCALNGGVFAESYSIVGGVSQVIRVDLHIPGCPPSPLNILKGLLALLQSVNMKSGVI
;
A
#
# COMPACT_ATOMS: atom_id res chain seq x y z
N MET A 1 -35.81 -14.88 10.93
CA MET A 1 -35.47 -15.94 9.95
C MET A 1 -36.50 -16.13 8.86
N ARG A 2 -37.79 -16.49 9.15
CA ARG A 2 -38.81 -16.68 8.06
C ARG A 2 -39.04 -15.42 7.23
N LYS A 3 -39.08 -14.24 7.84
CA LYS A 3 -39.30 -12.95 7.17
C LYS A 3 -38.14 -12.62 6.22
N THR A 4 -36.91 -12.79 6.63
CA THR A 4 -35.70 -12.58 5.81
C THR A 4 -35.59 -13.55 4.63
N LEU A 5 -36.03 -14.80 4.80
CA LEU A 5 -36.10 -15.76 3.72
C LEU A 5 -37.14 -15.40 2.66
N ILE A 6 -38.32 -14.95 3.09
CA ILE A 6 -39.37 -14.51 2.17
C ILE A 6 -38.95 -13.21 1.44
N GLU A 7 -38.34 -12.28 2.15
CA GLU A 7 -37.79 -11.05 1.56
C GLU A 7 -36.72 -11.35 0.52
N SER A 8 -35.80 -12.32 0.78
CA SER A 8 -34.76 -12.71 -0.18
C SER A 8 -35.30 -13.44 -1.42
N LEU A 9 -36.50 -14.04 -1.33
CA LEU A 9 -37.16 -14.68 -2.47
C LEU A 9 -37.99 -13.69 -3.30
N THR A 10 -38.48 -12.62 -2.68
CA THR A 10 -39.37 -11.63 -3.33
C THR A 10 -38.62 -10.41 -3.89
N HIS A 11 -37.47 -10.09 -3.29
CA HIS A 11 -36.61 -9.01 -3.77
C HIS A 11 -35.39 -9.64 -4.49
N GLY A 12 -35.02 -9.09 -5.63
CA GLY A 12 -33.78 -9.48 -6.32
C GLY A 12 -32.53 -9.19 -5.45
N PRO A 13 -31.34 -9.54 -5.94
CA PRO A 13 -30.11 -9.28 -5.21
C PRO A 13 -30.02 -7.82 -4.80
N LEU A 14 -29.83 -7.55 -3.50
CA LEU A 14 -29.63 -6.21 -2.96
C LEU A 14 -28.20 -5.66 -3.21
N THR A 15 -27.37 -6.50 -3.82
CA THR A 15 -25.98 -6.17 -4.16
C THR A 15 -25.92 -5.54 -5.55
N GLU A 16 -25.03 -4.57 -5.71
CA GLU A 16 -24.68 -4.06 -7.03
C GLU A 16 -24.03 -5.14 -7.87
N PRO A 17 -24.18 -5.09 -9.22
CA PRO A 17 -23.42 -5.98 -10.10
C PRO A 17 -21.92 -5.83 -9.80
N ALA A 18 -21.21 -6.96 -9.68
CA ALA A 18 -19.77 -6.91 -9.48
C ALA A 18 -19.14 -6.09 -10.62
N PRO A 19 -18.27 -5.11 -10.30
CA PRO A 19 -17.53 -4.40 -11.33
C PRO A 19 -16.76 -5.42 -12.16
N LYS A 20 -16.87 -5.34 -13.49
CA LYS A 20 -16.09 -6.21 -14.38
C LYS A 20 -14.63 -5.78 -14.26
N PRO A 21 -13.73 -6.63 -13.75
CA PRO A 21 -12.32 -6.29 -13.67
C PRO A 21 -11.75 -6.19 -15.09
N ASP A 22 -11.04 -5.11 -15.37
CA ASP A 22 -10.23 -5.00 -16.58
C ASP A 22 -8.86 -5.64 -16.31
N GLU A 23 -8.79 -6.96 -16.48
CA GLU A 23 -7.55 -7.72 -16.27
C GLU A 23 -6.41 -7.23 -17.15
N ALA A 24 -6.70 -6.77 -18.36
CA ALA A 24 -5.70 -6.25 -19.29
C ALA A 24 -5.09 -4.95 -18.78
N ALA A 25 -5.91 -4.02 -18.27
CA ALA A 25 -5.42 -2.77 -17.70
C ALA A 25 -4.59 -2.97 -16.42
N VAL A 26 -4.98 -3.94 -15.59
CA VAL A 26 -4.19 -4.30 -14.38
C VAL A 26 -2.85 -4.89 -14.77
N ALA A 27 -2.81 -5.81 -15.73
CA ALA A 27 -1.57 -6.42 -16.22
C ALA A 27 -0.64 -5.38 -16.87
N GLU A 28 -1.18 -4.47 -17.66
CA GLU A 28 -0.40 -3.39 -18.28
C GLU A 28 0.20 -2.45 -17.23
N LEU A 29 -0.59 -2.07 -16.22
CA LEU A 29 -0.10 -1.23 -15.13
C LEU A 29 1.02 -1.92 -14.35
N ALA A 30 0.86 -3.18 -13.98
CA ALA A 30 1.86 -3.95 -13.25
C ALA A 30 3.15 -4.15 -14.07
N GLN A 31 3.04 -4.39 -15.38
CA GLN A 31 4.20 -4.40 -16.29
C GLN A 31 4.89 -3.04 -16.37
N SER A 32 4.15 -1.94 -16.32
CA SER A 32 4.72 -0.59 -16.33
C SER A 32 5.49 -0.30 -15.04
N VAL A 33 4.99 -0.76 -13.89
CA VAL A 33 5.72 -0.70 -12.61
C VAL A 33 7.01 -1.52 -12.68
N ASN A 34 6.95 -2.74 -13.21
CA ASN A 34 8.13 -3.59 -13.37
C ASN A 34 9.19 -2.95 -14.28
N ARG A 35 8.78 -2.42 -15.44
CA ARG A 35 9.71 -1.72 -16.35
C ARG A 35 10.36 -0.52 -15.67
N ALA A 36 9.59 0.28 -14.93
CA ALA A 36 10.11 1.43 -14.20
C ALA A 36 11.08 1.01 -13.09
N ALA A 37 10.79 -0.09 -12.37
CA ALA A 37 11.67 -0.64 -11.36
C ALA A 37 13.00 -1.14 -11.95
N HIS A 38 12.95 -1.91 -13.05
CA HIS A 38 14.14 -2.38 -13.75
C HIS A 38 14.99 -1.24 -14.32
N ALA A 39 14.37 -0.25 -14.92
CA ALA A 39 15.08 0.92 -15.46
C ALA A 39 15.83 1.70 -14.36
N ARG A 40 15.29 1.70 -13.13
CA ARG A 40 15.84 2.45 -12.02
C ARG A 40 16.79 1.67 -11.13
N LEU A 41 16.43 0.44 -10.79
CA LEU A 41 17.16 -0.40 -9.83
C LEU A 41 18.01 -1.48 -10.50
N GLY A 42 17.82 -1.71 -11.80
CA GLY A 42 18.40 -2.85 -12.51
C GLY A 42 17.82 -4.20 -12.08
N ARG A 43 16.78 -4.19 -11.23
CA ARG A 43 16.16 -5.39 -10.64
C ARG A 43 14.71 -5.14 -10.25
N SER A 44 14.02 -6.20 -9.85
CA SER A 44 12.68 -6.16 -9.31
C SER A 44 12.60 -5.35 -8.01
N LEU A 45 11.47 -4.66 -7.81
CA LEU A 45 11.21 -3.86 -6.61
C LEU A 45 10.91 -4.75 -5.41
N SER A 46 11.65 -4.55 -4.32
CA SER A 46 11.44 -5.25 -3.06
C SER A 46 10.77 -4.33 -2.05
N ILE A 47 9.66 -4.77 -1.49
CA ILE A 47 8.79 -3.97 -0.60
C ILE A 47 8.80 -4.59 0.80
N ARG A 48 9.11 -3.81 1.81
CA ARG A 48 8.82 -4.15 3.21
C ARG A 48 7.59 -3.41 3.67
N HIS A 49 6.62 -4.15 4.17
CA HIS A 49 5.41 -3.58 4.77
C HIS A 49 5.53 -3.51 6.30
N VAL A 50 5.01 -2.41 6.87
CA VAL A 50 4.88 -2.19 8.32
C VAL A 50 3.47 -1.72 8.62
N ASP A 51 2.76 -2.47 9.43
CA ASP A 51 1.54 -2.03 10.09
C ASP A 51 1.92 -1.23 11.34
N ALA A 52 1.60 0.06 11.36
CA ALA A 52 1.89 0.97 12.46
C ALA A 52 0.73 1.09 13.48
N GLY A 53 -0.31 0.31 13.33
CA GLY A 53 -1.49 0.28 14.20
C GLY A 53 -2.80 0.47 13.46
N SER A 54 -2.93 -0.18 12.32
CA SER A 54 -4.07 -0.06 11.41
C SER A 54 -5.31 -0.85 11.89
N CYS A 55 -6.43 -0.62 11.19
CA CYS A 55 -7.66 -1.40 11.35
C CYS A 55 -7.70 -2.66 10.46
N ASN A 56 -6.59 -3.01 9.81
CA ASN A 56 -6.43 -4.10 8.84
C ASN A 56 -7.10 -3.85 7.46
N GLY A 57 -7.78 -2.73 7.22
CA GLY A 57 -8.40 -2.45 5.93
C GLY A 57 -7.38 -2.31 4.79
N CYS A 58 -6.34 -1.50 4.99
CA CYS A 58 -5.27 -1.31 4.02
C CYS A 58 -4.45 -2.59 3.80
N GLU A 59 -4.23 -3.38 4.84
CA GLU A 59 -3.50 -4.65 4.77
C GLU A 59 -4.23 -5.67 3.90
N LEU A 60 -5.57 -5.75 4.00
CA LEU A 60 -6.37 -6.63 3.15
C LEU A 60 -6.24 -6.26 1.67
N GLU A 61 -6.22 -4.97 1.35
CA GLU A 61 -6.00 -4.51 -0.03
C GLU A 61 -4.55 -4.76 -0.51
N ILE A 62 -3.57 -4.66 0.39
CA ILE A 62 -2.18 -5.03 0.11
C ILE A 62 -2.07 -6.55 -0.11
N HIS A 63 -2.74 -7.36 0.70
CA HIS A 63 -2.78 -8.81 0.50
C HIS A 63 -3.45 -9.19 -0.83
N ALA A 64 -4.48 -8.44 -1.25
CA ALA A 64 -5.11 -8.66 -2.55
C ALA A 64 -4.13 -8.53 -3.72
N LEU A 65 -3.07 -7.72 -3.60
CA LEU A 65 -2.03 -7.60 -4.62
C LEU A 65 -1.28 -8.92 -4.90
N SER A 66 -1.27 -9.84 -3.94
CA SER A 66 -0.64 -11.16 -4.09
C SER A 66 -1.63 -12.27 -4.44
N ASN A 67 -2.91 -11.94 -4.71
CA ASN A 67 -3.88 -12.94 -5.15
C ASN A 67 -3.70 -13.30 -6.63
N ALA A 68 -4.40 -14.34 -7.09
CA ALA A 68 -4.30 -14.83 -8.46
C ALA A 68 -4.73 -13.80 -9.55
N PHE A 69 -5.51 -12.78 -9.18
CA PHE A 69 -5.96 -11.75 -10.11
C PHE A 69 -4.89 -10.67 -10.34
N TYR A 70 -4.30 -10.13 -9.26
CA TYR A 70 -3.28 -9.09 -9.36
C TYR A 70 -1.88 -9.67 -9.59
N ASP A 71 -1.55 -10.77 -8.94
CA ASP A 71 -0.32 -11.58 -9.09
C ASP A 71 0.96 -10.73 -9.23
N LEU A 72 1.20 -9.87 -8.22
CA LEU A 72 2.25 -8.86 -8.26
C LEU A 72 3.64 -9.47 -8.47
N GLU A 73 3.88 -10.65 -7.91
CA GLU A 73 5.19 -11.31 -8.01
C GLU A 73 5.54 -11.70 -9.45
N ARG A 74 4.54 -12.05 -10.26
CA ARG A 74 4.73 -12.30 -11.70
C ARG A 74 5.29 -11.08 -12.45
N PHE A 75 5.00 -9.88 -11.93
CA PHE A 75 5.47 -8.63 -12.51
C PHE A 75 6.74 -8.09 -11.81
N GLY A 76 7.41 -8.90 -11.02
CA GLY A 76 8.67 -8.53 -10.39
C GLY A 76 8.56 -7.59 -9.18
N LEU A 77 7.39 -7.48 -8.57
CA LEU A 77 7.20 -6.76 -7.31
C LEU A 77 7.02 -7.79 -6.21
N ARG A 78 7.82 -7.73 -5.17
CA ARG A 78 7.78 -8.73 -4.10
C ARG A 78 7.81 -8.10 -2.72
N PHE A 79 7.09 -8.72 -1.80
CA PHE A 79 7.19 -8.41 -0.39
C PHE A 79 8.33 -9.19 0.26
N VAL A 80 9.13 -8.51 1.06
CA VAL A 80 10.28 -9.10 1.75
C VAL A 80 10.12 -9.01 3.27
N ALA A 81 10.51 -10.09 3.96
CA ALA A 81 10.38 -10.15 5.42
C ALA A 81 11.38 -9.26 6.15
N SER A 82 12.59 -9.09 5.61
CA SER A 82 13.61 -8.25 6.24
C SER A 82 13.69 -6.87 5.60
N PRO A 83 13.70 -5.77 6.37
CA PRO A 83 13.88 -4.43 5.84
C PRO A 83 15.22 -4.24 5.12
N ARG A 84 16.24 -5.04 5.45
CA ARG A 84 17.56 -4.97 4.80
C ARG A 84 17.56 -5.33 3.32
N HIS A 85 16.50 -5.97 2.85
CA HIS A 85 16.32 -6.36 1.45
C HIS A 85 15.29 -5.51 0.72
N ALA A 86 14.74 -4.48 1.38
CA ALA A 86 13.71 -3.63 0.82
C ALA A 86 14.29 -2.38 0.14
N ASP A 87 13.66 -1.99 -0.94
CA ASP A 87 13.86 -0.72 -1.63
C ASP A 87 12.81 0.30 -1.18
N VAL A 88 11.59 -0.20 -0.93
CA VAL A 88 10.44 0.58 -0.49
C VAL A 88 9.92 0.08 0.84
N LEU A 89 9.74 1.00 1.78
CA LEU A 89 9.04 0.77 3.03
C LEU A 89 7.61 1.29 2.86
N THR A 90 6.62 0.39 2.87
CA THR A 90 5.21 0.77 2.89
C THR A 90 4.69 0.74 4.32
N VAL A 91 3.98 1.79 4.73
CA VAL A 91 3.46 1.92 6.09
C VAL A 91 1.96 2.17 6.05
N THR A 92 1.21 1.43 6.83
CA THR A 92 -0.24 1.54 6.99
C THR A 92 -0.62 1.94 8.41
N GLY A 93 -1.84 2.46 8.55
CA GLY A 93 -2.42 2.87 9.81
C GLY A 93 -1.81 4.14 10.40
N PRO A 94 -2.46 4.70 11.42
CA PRO A 94 -1.87 5.76 12.22
C PRO A 94 -0.71 5.17 13.03
N VAL A 95 0.32 5.96 13.29
CA VAL A 95 1.42 5.45 14.12
C VAL A 95 0.98 5.43 15.57
N THR A 96 0.84 4.24 16.13
CA THR A 96 0.60 4.07 17.57
C THR A 96 1.88 4.27 18.36
N LYS A 97 1.73 4.69 19.63
CA LYS A 97 2.87 4.86 20.56
C LYS A 97 3.70 3.60 20.69
N ASN A 98 3.04 2.42 20.67
CA ASN A 98 3.72 1.13 20.80
C ASN A 98 4.51 0.76 19.53
N MET A 99 4.02 1.15 18.34
CA MET A 99 4.67 0.81 17.07
C MET A 99 5.69 1.85 16.61
N ARG A 100 5.72 3.02 17.23
CA ARG A 100 6.65 4.09 16.89
C ARG A 100 8.11 3.61 16.81
N GLU A 101 8.58 3.00 17.88
CA GLU A 101 9.97 2.51 17.95
C GLU A 101 10.25 1.42 16.91
N ALA A 102 9.29 0.51 16.70
CA ALA A 102 9.40 -0.54 15.69
C ALA A 102 9.50 0.03 14.28
N LEU A 103 8.71 1.08 13.98
CA LEU A 103 8.77 1.81 12.70
C LEU A 103 10.11 2.50 12.51
N GLU A 104 10.61 3.25 13.52
CA GLU A 104 11.90 3.94 13.48
C GLU A 104 13.05 2.95 13.26
N ARG A 105 13.05 1.81 13.97
CA ARG A 105 14.07 0.76 13.82
C ARG A 105 14.01 0.10 12.44
N THR A 106 12.80 -0.15 11.90
CA THR A 106 12.63 -0.72 10.57
C THR A 106 13.13 0.25 9.50
N TYR A 107 12.81 1.54 9.64
CA TYR A 107 13.29 2.60 8.74
C TYR A 107 14.83 2.70 8.76
N ALA A 108 15.45 2.67 9.93
CA ALA A 108 16.89 2.71 10.07
C ALA A 108 17.59 1.46 9.49
N ALA A 109 16.93 0.29 9.57
CA ALA A 109 17.46 -0.96 9.03
C ALA A 109 17.29 -1.11 7.51
N THR A 110 16.46 -0.28 6.87
CA THR A 110 16.29 -0.28 5.41
C THR A 110 17.46 0.45 4.77
N PRO A 111 18.20 -0.16 3.82
CA PRO A 111 19.37 0.46 3.20
C PRO A 111 19.01 1.63 2.28
N GLU A 112 19.97 2.50 2.03
CA GLU A 112 19.87 3.55 1.00
C GLU A 112 20.27 2.98 -0.38
N PRO A 113 19.66 3.46 -1.49
CA PRO A 113 18.54 4.40 -1.55
C PRO A 113 17.22 3.73 -1.18
N LYS A 114 16.41 4.39 -0.36
CA LYS A 114 15.11 3.90 0.09
C LYS A 114 14.00 4.93 -0.11
N TRP A 115 12.78 4.44 -0.25
CA TRP A 115 11.59 5.29 -0.31
C TRP A 115 10.55 4.82 0.71
N VAL A 116 9.83 5.76 1.27
CA VAL A 116 8.73 5.50 2.22
C VAL A 116 7.41 5.91 1.61
N VAL A 117 6.48 4.97 1.58
CA VAL A 117 5.12 5.15 1.07
C VAL A 117 4.13 4.98 2.21
N ALA A 118 3.43 6.04 2.57
CA ALA A 118 2.31 6.00 3.50
C ALA A 118 1.04 5.60 2.75
N ILE A 119 0.40 4.50 3.15
CA ILE A 119 -0.79 3.95 2.48
C ILE A 119 -2.02 4.15 3.37
N GLY A 120 -3.01 4.82 2.80
CA GLY A 120 -4.29 5.11 3.46
C GLY A 120 -4.30 6.42 4.24
N ASP A 121 -5.50 6.93 4.49
CA ASP A 121 -5.71 8.24 5.13
C ASP A 121 -5.22 8.25 6.59
N CYS A 122 -5.31 7.11 7.28
CA CYS A 122 -4.78 6.98 8.64
C CYS A 122 -3.26 7.18 8.69
N ALA A 123 -2.53 6.72 7.67
CA ALA A 123 -1.08 6.89 7.57
C ALA A 123 -0.68 8.35 7.29
N LEU A 124 -1.58 9.15 6.71
CA LEU A 124 -1.34 10.57 6.44
C LEU A 124 -1.39 11.41 7.72
N ASN A 125 -2.49 11.30 8.47
CA ASN A 125 -2.80 12.23 9.57
C ASN A 125 -3.44 11.57 10.81
N GLY A 126 -3.47 10.23 10.88
CA GLY A 126 -4.16 9.50 11.94
C GLY A 126 -5.59 9.09 11.57
N GLY A 127 -6.17 9.68 10.52
CA GLY A 127 -7.53 9.37 10.04
C GLY A 127 -8.58 9.46 11.14
N VAL A 128 -9.48 8.49 11.18
CA VAL A 128 -10.54 8.39 12.20
C VAL A 128 -10.03 8.15 13.62
N PHE A 129 -8.75 7.82 13.79
CA PHE A 129 -8.11 7.53 15.08
C PHE A 129 -7.26 8.69 15.60
N ALA A 130 -7.20 9.84 14.90
CA ALA A 130 -6.29 10.95 15.19
C ALA A 130 -6.37 11.47 16.64
N GLU A 131 -7.57 11.47 17.23
CA GLU A 131 -7.81 11.96 18.60
C GLU A 131 -7.56 10.88 19.68
N SER A 132 -7.19 9.66 19.31
CA SER A 132 -6.94 8.60 20.29
C SER A 132 -5.67 8.86 21.09
N TYR A 133 -5.74 8.67 22.39
CA TYR A 133 -4.59 8.82 23.32
C TYR A 133 -3.41 7.89 22.98
N SER A 134 -3.65 6.81 22.28
CA SER A 134 -2.65 5.80 21.89
C SER A 134 -1.92 6.12 20.59
N ILE A 135 -2.39 7.13 19.84
CA ILE A 135 -1.85 7.51 18.53
C ILE A 135 -0.81 8.63 18.68
N VAL A 136 0.26 8.55 17.89
CA VAL A 136 1.24 9.62 17.72
C VAL A 136 0.75 10.57 16.63
N GLY A 137 0.18 10.02 15.55
CA GLY A 137 -0.32 10.74 14.39
C GLY A 137 -0.04 10.01 13.10
N GLY A 138 0.15 10.75 12.00
CA GLY A 138 0.54 10.20 10.71
C GLY A 138 2.02 9.78 10.67
N VAL A 139 2.38 9.00 9.65
CA VAL A 139 3.74 8.46 9.46
C VAL A 139 4.79 9.57 9.36
N SER A 140 4.46 10.69 8.73
CA SER A 140 5.37 11.83 8.55
C SER A 140 5.80 12.51 9.85
N GLN A 141 5.11 12.25 10.96
CA GLN A 141 5.49 12.73 12.30
C GLN A 141 6.60 11.89 12.94
N VAL A 142 6.91 10.74 12.37
CA VAL A 142 7.90 9.80 12.94
C VAL A 142 9.06 9.57 11.98
N ILE A 143 8.79 9.36 10.69
CA ILE A 143 9.80 9.15 9.64
C ILE A 143 9.47 9.99 8.41
N ARG A 144 10.49 10.23 7.57
CA ARG A 144 10.27 10.89 6.27
C ARG A 144 9.37 10.05 5.39
N VAL A 145 8.39 10.67 4.74
CA VAL A 145 7.50 10.06 3.75
C VAL A 145 7.79 10.67 2.38
N ASP A 146 7.99 9.84 1.37
CA ASP A 146 8.25 10.27 -0.01
C ASP A 146 6.96 10.32 -0.84
N LEU A 147 6.00 9.45 -0.54
CA LEU A 147 4.70 9.40 -1.21
C LEU A 147 3.59 9.01 -0.25
N HIS A 148 2.41 9.60 -0.42
CA HIS A 148 1.16 9.18 0.22
C HIS A 148 0.17 8.67 -0.82
N ILE A 149 -0.44 7.50 -0.55
CA ILE A 149 -1.51 6.90 -1.35
C ILE A 149 -2.82 7.04 -0.56
N PRO A 150 -3.72 7.93 -0.99
CA PRO A 150 -4.97 8.21 -0.25
C PRO A 150 -6.00 7.09 -0.41
N GLY A 151 -6.88 6.97 0.58
CA GLY A 151 -8.02 6.05 0.62
C GLY A 151 -8.21 5.41 1.99
N CYS A 152 -9.40 4.91 2.25
CA CYS A 152 -9.72 4.25 3.53
C CYS A 152 -10.62 3.00 3.29
N PRO A 153 -10.00 1.89 2.81
CA PRO A 153 -8.64 1.72 2.26
C PRO A 153 -8.50 2.16 0.79
N PRO A 154 -7.28 2.40 0.30
CA PRO A 154 -7.04 2.51 -1.13
C PRO A 154 -7.17 1.15 -1.81
N SER A 155 -7.76 1.10 -3.01
CA SER A 155 -7.86 -0.15 -3.78
C SER A 155 -6.48 -0.64 -4.24
N PRO A 156 -6.31 -1.95 -4.53
CA PRO A 156 -5.06 -2.50 -5.05
C PRO A 156 -4.57 -1.76 -6.31
N LEU A 157 -5.49 -1.37 -7.19
CA LEU A 157 -5.18 -0.60 -8.39
C LEU A 157 -4.57 0.78 -8.05
N ASN A 158 -5.10 1.46 -7.02
CA ASN A 158 -4.56 2.75 -6.57
C ASN A 158 -3.19 2.59 -5.91
N ILE A 159 -2.95 1.48 -5.23
CA ILE A 159 -1.63 1.16 -4.67
C ILE A 159 -0.61 0.98 -5.81
N LEU A 160 -0.94 0.23 -6.86
CA LEU A 160 -0.08 0.05 -8.03
C LEU A 160 0.21 1.38 -8.76
N LYS A 161 -0.81 2.23 -8.94
CA LYS A 161 -0.64 3.56 -9.53
C LYS A 161 0.29 4.44 -8.69
N GLY A 162 0.16 4.37 -7.37
CA GLY A 162 1.05 5.08 -6.45
C GLY A 162 2.50 4.61 -6.56
N LEU A 163 2.75 3.30 -6.60
CA LEU A 163 4.09 2.74 -6.78
C LEU A 163 4.70 3.16 -8.14
N LEU A 164 3.90 3.16 -9.21
CA LEU A 164 4.35 3.64 -10.52
C LEU A 164 4.74 5.13 -10.47
N ALA A 165 3.89 5.96 -9.87
CA ALA A 165 4.16 7.39 -9.72
C ALA A 165 5.45 7.65 -8.91
N LEU A 166 5.70 6.86 -7.84
CA LEU A 166 6.93 6.93 -7.07
C LEU A 166 8.15 6.68 -7.97
N LEU A 167 8.14 5.58 -8.71
CA LEU A 167 9.26 5.19 -9.57
C LEU A 167 9.52 6.18 -10.71
N GLN A 168 8.48 6.83 -11.22
CA GLN A 168 8.57 7.85 -12.26
C GLN A 168 9.03 9.21 -11.72
N SER A 169 8.53 9.64 -10.56
CA SER A 169 8.85 10.96 -9.98
C SER A 169 10.31 11.10 -9.58
N VAL A 170 10.94 10.01 -9.17
CA VAL A 170 12.34 10.00 -8.77
C VAL A 170 13.29 10.21 -9.97
N ASN A 171 12.85 9.95 -11.21
CA ASN A 171 13.62 10.28 -12.41
C ASN A 171 13.87 11.79 -12.58
N MET A 172 13.06 12.64 -11.96
CA MET A 172 13.24 14.09 -12.02
C MET A 172 14.33 14.63 -11.07
N LYS A 173 14.73 13.86 -10.05
CA LYS A 173 15.74 14.28 -9.05
C LYS A 173 17.17 13.82 -9.35
N SER A 174 17.37 12.90 -10.28
CA SER A 174 18.69 12.39 -10.65
C SER A 174 19.31 13.10 -11.86
N GLY A 175 18.73 14.19 -12.32
CA GLY A 175 19.19 15.01 -13.44
C GLY A 175 20.01 16.25 -13.07
N VAL A 176 20.52 16.31 -11.83
CA VAL A 176 21.43 17.40 -11.40
C VAL A 176 22.64 16.78 -10.74
N ILE A 177 23.61 16.42 -11.52
CA ILE A 177 25.06 16.49 -11.24
C ILE A 177 25.74 16.92 -12.54
#